data_272065d0b72734caa345ff6dd728ef7a
#
_entry.id   272065d0b72734caa345ff6dd728ef7a
#
_cell.length_a   1.000
_cell.length_b   1.000
_cell.length_c   1.000
_cell.angle_alpha   90.00
_cell.angle_beta   90.00
_cell.angle_gamma   90.00
#
_symmetry.space_group_name_H-M   'P 1'
#
loop_
_entity.id
_entity.type
_entity.pdbx_description
1 polymer ?
#
loop_
_entity_poly.entity_id
_entity_poly.type
_entity_poly.pdbx_seq_one_letter_code
_entity_poly.pdbx_strand_id
1 'polypeptide(L)'
;MNEEKQELNLFQKIADVKANIDGFTKDAKSYNYSYVSGSQVLHRIRNKMIENNLLLVPKTSEENYKQIDVTRFNKKAGREITTSEFIVEMKLTYVWINADKPEEQFEVTFYAVGQQDDVSKAHGTALTYAERYFLMKFFNIPTDEDDADAKEKQERYATSSNQLKELLRQEADSFIEIAERSNAASKYQEQIEKLKNMNVNDLNKQQINVTRQQINKWLGGIE
;
A
#
# COMPACT_ATOMS: atom_id res chain seq x y z
N MET A 1 5.55 37.24 4.93
CA MET A 1 4.70 36.60 5.94
C MET A 1 5.10 35.14 5.91
N ASN A 2 5.80 34.65 6.93
CA ASN A 2 6.03 33.21 7.08
C ASN A 2 4.66 32.62 7.46
N GLU A 3 4.09 31.78 6.59
CA GLU A 3 3.02 30.91 6.99
C GLU A 3 3.61 29.96 8.04
N GLU A 4 3.22 30.09 9.29
CA GLU A 4 3.49 29.12 10.34
C GLU A 4 2.87 27.79 9.85
N LYS A 5 3.71 26.86 9.46
CA LYS A 5 3.28 25.52 9.06
C LYS A 5 2.62 24.90 10.28
N GLN A 6 1.31 24.74 10.28
CA GLN A 6 0.55 24.17 11.39
C GLN A 6 1.16 22.80 11.74
N GLU A 7 1.66 22.69 12.96
CA GLU A 7 2.32 21.47 13.44
C GLU A 7 1.26 20.38 13.63
N LEU A 8 1.40 19.28 12.88
CA LEU A 8 0.48 18.15 12.92
C LEU A 8 0.68 17.33 14.20
N ASN A 9 -0.41 16.94 14.88
CA ASN A 9 -0.36 15.97 15.97
C ASN A 9 -0.16 14.54 15.44
N LEU A 10 0.12 13.57 16.34
CA LEU A 10 0.37 12.18 16.00
C LEU A 10 -0.69 11.59 15.05
N PHE A 11 -1.97 11.78 15.34
CA PHE A 11 -3.06 11.20 14.55
C PHE A 11 -3.19 11.85 13.17
N GLN A 12 -2.93 13.14 13.06
CA GLN A 12 -2.89 13.84 11.77
C GLN A 12 -1.73 13.36 10.90
N LYS A 13 -0.55 13.13 11.51
CA LYS A 13 0.61 12.53 10.81
C LYS A 13 0.31 11.11 10.32
N ILE A 14 -0.30 10.27 11.14
CA ILE A 14 -0.75 8.92 10.74
C ILE A 14 -1.78 9.00 9.61
N ALA A 15 -2.73 9.93 9.70
CA ALA A 15 -3.75 10.13 8.66
C ALA A 15 -3.12 10.58 7.32
N ASP A 16 -2.10 11.44 7.36
CA ASP A 16 -1.36 11.85 6.16
C ASP A 16 -0.59 10.67 5.54
N VAL A 17 0.05 9.82 6.33
CA VAL A 17 0.64 8.57 5.83
C VAL A 17 -0.44 7.73 5.14
N LYS A 18 -1.58 7.51 5.80
CA LYS A 18 -2.68 6.70 5.25
C LYS A 18 -3.24 7.26 3.94
N ALA A 19 -3.39 8.57 3.83
CA ALA A 19 -3.90 9.24 2.63
C ALA A 19 -2.97 9.07 1.41
N ASN A 20 -1.69 8.78 1.65
CA ASN A 20 -0.68 8.61 0.61
C ASN A 20 -0.33 7.13 0.32
N ILE A 21 -1.10 6.20 0.86
CA ILE A 21 -0.94 4.76 0.58
C ILE A 21 -1.82 4.37 -0.59
N ASP A 22 -1.24 4.27 -1.78
CA ASP A 22 -1.93 3.86 -3.01
C ASP A 22 -1.16 2.77 -3.77
N GLY A 23 -1.89 2.06 -4.64
CA GLY A 23 -1.31 1.26 -5.71
C GLY A 23 -0.68 -0.06 -5.25
N PHE A 24 -1.36 -0.83 -4.39
CA PHE A 24 -0.92 -2.19 -4.05
C PHE A 24 -1.17 -3.16 -5.21
N THR A 25 -0.14 -3.96 -5.49
CA THR A 25 -0.24 -5.10 -6.40
C THR A 25 0.18 -6.36 -5.63
N LYS A 26 -0.39 -7.50 -6.01
CA LYS A 26 0.02 -8.78 -5.43
C LYS A 26 1.42 -9.12 -5.94
N ASP A 27 2.45 -8.78 -5.19
CA ASP A 27 3.87 -8.92 -5.53
C ASP A 27 4.51 -10.20 -4.99
N ALA A 28 3.83 -10.88 -4.08
CA ALA A 28 4.30 -12.13 -3.50
C ALA A 28 3.37 -13.30 -3.86
N LYS A 29 3.96 -14.49 -4.02
CA LYS A 29 3.24 -15.73 -4.35
C LYS A 29 3.46 -16.78 -3.27
N SER A 30 2.36 -17.43 -2.86
CA SER A 30 2.36 -18.70 -2.14
C SER A 30 1.99 -19.82 -3.12
N TYR A 31 1.93 -21.05 -2.64
CA TYR A 31 1.68 -22.24 -3.47
C TYR A 31 0.39 -22.13 -4.31
N ASN A 32 -0.66 -21.49 -3.79
CA ASN A 32 -1.98 -21.42 -4.43
C ASN A 32 -2.55 -19.98 -4.58
N TYR A 33 -1.86 -18.92 -4.11
CA TYR A 33 -2.36 -17.54 -4.15
C TYR A 33 -1.26 -16.49 -4.20
N SER A 34 -1.62 -15.32 -4.68
CA SER A 34 -0.74 -14.13 -4.68
C SER A 34 -1.24 -13.12 -3.64
N TYR A 35 -0.32 -12.45 -2.95
CA TYR A 35 -0.64 -11.51 -1.87
C TYR A 35 0.25 -10.27 -1.89
N VAL A 36 -0.18 -9.23 -1.19
CA VAL A 36 0.63 -8.02 -0.95
C VAL A 36 1.65 -8.34 0.14
N SER A 37 2.94 -8.18 -0.15
CA SER A 37 3.99 -8.40 0.84
C SER A 37 4.04 -7.28 1.89
N GLY A 38 4.48 -7.62 3.11
CA GLY A 38 4.78 -6.62 4.14
C GLY A 38 5.82 -5.61 3.68
N SER A 39 6.82 -6.05 2.92
CA SER A 39 7.86 -5.19 2.34
C SER A 39 7.28 -4.14 1.40
N GLN A 40 6.26 -4.46 0.62
CA GLN A 40 5.60 -3.49 -0.25
C GLN A 40 4.89 -2.41 0.57
N VAL A 41 4.19 -2.81 1.65
CA VAL A 41 3.52 -1.85 2.55
C VAL A 41 4.54 -0.92 3.19
N LEU A 42 5.60 -1.48 3.80
CA LEU A 42 6.69 -0.70 4.40
C LEU A 42 7.33 0.28 3.41
N HIS A 43 7.59 -0.16 2.18
CA HIS A 43 8.14 0.70 1.14
C HIS A 43 7.23 1.90 0.82
N ARG A 44 5.91 1.68 0.79
CA ARG A 44 4.92 2.73 0.48
C ARG A 44 4.79 3.76 1.60
N ILE A 45 4.81 3.34 2.87
CA ILE A 45 4.61 4.25 4.01
C ILE A 45 5.89 5.00 4.40
N ARG A 46 7.08 4.43 4.12
CA ARG A 46 8.37 4.89 4.65
C ARG A 46 8.64 6.38 4.37
N ASN A 47 8.47 6.82 3.15
CA ASN A 47 8.78 8.20 2.77
C ASN A 47 7.89 9.19 3.53
N LYS A 48 6.59 8.90 3.62
CA LYS A 48 5.64 9.74 4.37
C LYS A 48 5.88 9.72 5.87
N MET A 49 6.30 8.59 6.42
CA MET A 49 6.73 8.52 7.83
C MET A 49 7.94 9.42 8.10
N ILE A 50 8.94 9.41 7.20
CA ILE A 50 10.13 10.29 7.31
C ILE A 50 9.73 11.76 7.20
N GLU A 51 8.92 12.13 6.20
CA GLU A 51 8.44 13.51 6.00
C GLU A 51 7.68 14.05 7.21
N ASN A 52 6.97 13.18 7.93
CA ASN A 52 6.17 13.51 9.11
C ASN A 52 6.92 13.31 10.44
N ASN A 53 8.21 12.98 10.45
CA ASN A 53 8.95 12.64 11.66
C ASN A 53 8.21 11.62 12.54
N LEU A 54 7.69 10.55 11.90
CA LEU A 54 6.88 9.53 12.54
C LEU A 54 7.66 8.23 12.68
N LEU A 55 7.71 7.67 13.89
CA LEU A 55 8.34 6.39 14.18
C LEU A 55 7.29 5.31 14.44
N LEU A 56 7.62 4.07 14.05
CA LEU A 56 6.87 2.86 14.38
C LEU A 56 7.83 1.87 15.03
N VAL A 57 7.64 1.61 16.31
CA VAL A 57 8.54 0.77 17.12
C VAL A 57 7.80 -0.49 17.54
N PRO A 58 8.23 -1.69 17.10
CA PRO A 58 7.71 -2.95 17.59
C PRO A 58 8.31 -3.29 18.96
N LYS A 59 7.47 -3.81 19.88
CA LYS A 59 7.86 -4.37 21.17
C LYS A 59 7.28 -5.76 21.29
N THR A 60 8.10 -6.75 21.60
CA THR A 60 7.66 -8.13 21.88
C THR A 60 7.48 -8.36 23.39
N SER A 61 6.51 -9.17 23.75
CA SER A 61 6.29 -9.62 25.13
C SER A 61 5.55 -10.96 25.16
N GLU A 62 5.54 -11.61 26.30
CA GLU A 62 4.88 -12.90 26.53
C GLU A 62 5.31 -13.95 25.48
N GLU A 63 6.61 -13.95 25.14
CA GLU A 63 7.17 -14.89 24.18
C GLU A 63 7.20 -16.30 24.76
N ASN A 64 6.68 -17.24 23.99
CA ASN A 64 6.68 -18.67 24.33
C ASN A 64 6.86 -19.50 23.07
N TYR A 65 7.36 -20.71 23.24
CA TYR A 65 7.40 -21.70 22.16
C TYR A 65 7.08 -23.09 22.65
N LYS A 66 6.54 -23.92 21.79
CA LYS A 66 6.32 -25.34 22.02
C LYS A 66 6.78 -26.15 20.82
N GLN A 67 7.35 -27.31 21.08
CA GLN A 67 7.65 -28.32 20.08
C GLN A 67 6.45 -29.24 19.93
N ILE A 68 6.11 -29.56 18.69
CA ILE A 68 5.05 -30.53 18.36
C ILE A 68 5.55 -31.52 17.29
N ASP A 69 5.03 -32.72 17.30
CA ASP A 69 5.27 -33.68 16.24
C ASP A 69 4.12 -33.66 15.26
N VAL A 70 4.47 -33.44 13.96
CA VAL A 70 3.51 -33.34 12.87
C VAL A 70 3.72 -34.47 11.90
N THR A 71 2.71 -35.30 11.71
CA THR A 71 2.72 -36.41 10.75
C THR A 71 2.05 -35.98 9.45
N ARG A 72 2.77 -36.09 8.34
CA ARG A 72 2.25 -35.78 6.99
C ARG A 72 2.59 -36.91 6.03
N PHE A 73 1.66 -37.21 5.09
CA PHE A 73 1.91 -38.16 4.03
C PHE A 73 2.88 -37.57 2.99
N ASN A 74 4.03 -38.20 2.85
CA ASN A 74 5.02 -37.81 1.86
C ASN A 74 4.78 -38.57 0.55
N LYS A 75 4.25 -37.89 -0.46
CA LYS A 75 3.93 -38.47 -1.77
C LYS A 75 5.14 -39.09 -2.50
N LYS A 76 6.35 -38.55 -2.30
CA LYS A 76 7.57 -39.05 -2.91
C LYS A 76 8.06 -40.35 -2.25
N ALA A 77 7.90 -40.43 -0.93
CA ALA A 77 8.30 -41.63 -0.18
C ALA A 77 7.19 -42.70 -0.09
N GLY A 78 5.95 -42.36 -0.50
CA GLY A 78 4.78 -43.24 -0.40
C GLY A 78 4.37 -43.65 1.00
N ARG A 79 4.77 -42.87 2.04
CA ARG A 79 4.53 -43.18 3.46
C ARG A 79 4.34 -41.92 4.28
N GLU A 80 3.79 -42.09 5.47
CA GLU A 80 3.75 -41.04 6.48
C GLU A 80 5.15 -40.79 7.05
N ILE A 81 5.46 -39.50 7.26
CA ILE A 81 6.69 -39.04 7.90
C ILE A 81 6.30 -38.11 9.02
N THR A 82 6.81 -38.37 10.20
CA THR A 82 6.68 -37.52 11.39
C THR A 82 7.91 -36.61 11.48
N THR A 83 7.69 -35.32 11.61
CA THR A 83 8.73 -34.30 11.81
C THR A 83 8.39 -33.45 13.02
N SER A 84 9.42 -33.05 13.75
CA SER A 84 9.22 -32.08 14.85
C SER A 84 9.15 -30.67 14.27
N GLU A 85 8.16 -29.91 14.70
CA GLU A 85 7.98 -28.51 14.37
C GLU A 85 7.85 -27.65 15.63
N PHE A 86 8.13 -26.37 15.51
CA PHE A 86 8.06 -25.41 16.60
C PHE A 86 6.95 -24.41 16.31
N ILE A 87 6.11 -24.16 17.31
CA ILE A 87 5.14 -23.07 17.33
C ILE A 87 5.68 -22.01 18.27
N VAL A 88 5.86 -20.80 17.76
CA VAL A 88 6.23 -19.61 18.54
C VAL A 88 5.02 -18.70 18.64
N GLU A 89 4.75 -18.23 19.84
CA GLU A 89 3.62 -17.35 20.17
C GLU A 89 4.15 -16.14 20.94
N MET A 90 3.65 -14.93 20.63
CA MET A 90 4.02 -13.72 21.37
C MET A 90 2.97 -12.63 21.22
N LYS A 91 2.99 -11.67 22.12
CA LYS A 91 2.34 -10.37 21.92
C LYS A 91 3.32 -9.42 21.23
N LEU A 92 2.85 -8.75 20.20
CA LEU A 92 3.61 -7.76 19.42
C LEU A 92 2.88 -6.43 19.48
N THR A 93 3.42 -5.49 20.24
CA THR A 93 2.87 -4.15 20.36
C THR A 93 3.63 -3.19 19.47
N TYR A 94 2.92 -2.54 18.56
CA TYR A 94 3.42 -1.50 17.69
C TYR A 94 3.14 -0.14 18.31
N VAL A 95 4.19 0.64 18.53
CA VAL A 95 4.11 1.98 19.12
C VAL A 95 4.37 3.02 18.05
N TRP A 96 3.36 3.81 17.73
CA TRP A 96 3.50 5.01 16.92
C TRP A 96 3.98 6.14 17.80
N ILE A 97 5.02 6.86 17.38
CA ILE A 97 5.63 7.96 18.14
C ILE A 97 5.78 9.18 17.22
N ASN A 98 5.28 10.33 17.66
CA ASN A 98 5.60 11.60 17.05
C ASN A 98 7.01 12.02 17.48
N ALA A 99 8.00 11.94 16.58
CA ALA A 99 9.39 12.27 16.93
C ALA A 99 9.60 13.76 17.26
N ASP A 100 8.73 14.65 16.82
CA ASP A 100 8.77 16.08 17.20
C ASP A 100 8.21 16.31 18.62
N LYS A 101 7.32 15.40 19.09
CA LYS A 101 6.71 15.39 20.43
C LYS A 101 6.65 13.96 20.96
N PRO A 102 7.76 13.42 21.52
CA PRO A 102 7.87 11.99 21.88
C PRO A 102 6.86 11.52 22.94
N GLU A 103 6.22 12.41 23.66
CA GLU A 103 5.11 12.12 24.58
C GLU A 103 3.82 11.74 23.86
N GLU A 104 3.64 12.15 22.60
CA GLU A 104 2.53 11.73 21.77
C GLU A 104 2.82 10.33 21.23
N GLN A 105 2.25 9.32 21.89
CA GLN A 105 2.39 7.92 21.53
C GLN A 105 1.04 7.23 21.42
N PHE A 106 0.96 6.23 20.54
CA PHE A 106 -0.21 5.41 20.35
C PHE A 106 0.19 3.95 20.16
N GLU A 107 -0.31 3.06 21.01
CA GLU A 107 0.03 1.62 21.00
C GLU A 107 -1.10 0.77 20.42
N VAL A 108 -0.71 -0.22 19.60
CA VAL A 108 -1.63 -1.23 19.06
C VAL A 108 -1.00 -2.61 19.24
N THR A 109 -1.68 -3.50 19.96
CA THR A 109 -1.19 -4.85 20.23
C THR A 109 -1.83 -5.88 19.31
N PHE A 110 -1.00 -6.75 18.77
CA PHE A 110 -1.38 -7.92 17.98
C PHE A 110 -0.84 -9.19 18.62
N TYR A 111 -1.51 -10.31 18.38
CA TYR A 111 -1.00 -11.64 18.73
C TYR A 111 -0.30 -12.25 17.52
N ALA A 112 0.93 -12.68 17.70
CA ALA A 112 1.77 -13.24 16.65
C ALA A 112 1.98 -14.75 16.89
N VAL A 113 1.79 -15.54 15.83
CA VAL A 113 2.04 -17.00 15.85
C VAL A 113 2.83 -17.36 14.59
N GLY A 114 3.86 -18.19 14.78
CA GLY A 114 4.64 -18.77 13.68
C GLY A 114 4.90 -20.25 13.92
N GLN A 115 4.84 -21.06 12.86
CA GLN A 115 5.14 -22.49 12.92
C GLN A 115 6.14 -22.86 11.84
N GLN A 116 7.25 -23.52 12.22
CA GLN A 116 8.31 -23.95 11.31
C GLN A 116 9.07 -25.17 11.89
N ASP A 117 9.92 -25.75 11.05
CA ASP A 117 10.81 -26.86 11.39
C ASP A 117 12.00 -26.47 12.30
N ASP A 118 12.20 -25.19 12.53
CA ASP A 118 13.24 -24.58 13.36
C ASP A 118 12.65 -23.45 14.18
N VAL A 119 13.04 -23.34 15.47
CA VAL A 119 12.48 -22.36 16.40
C VAL A 119 12.78 -20.92 15.98
N SER A 120 13.97 -20.65 15.46
CA SER A 120 14.35 -19.30 15.00
C SER A 120 13.57 -18.88 13.75
N LYS A 121 13.34 -19.85 12.85
CA LYS A 121 12.46 -19.63 11.68
C LYS A 121 11.01 -19.41 12.09
N ALA A 122 10.50 -20.18 13.08
CA ALA A 122 9.15 -19.99 13.61
C ALA A 122 8.98 -18.61 14.23
N HIS A 123 9.98 -18.13 14.98
CA HIS A 123 10.00 -16.78 15.53
C HIS A 123 9.98 -15.70 14.43
N GLY A 124 10.86 -15.80 13.43
CA GLY A 124 10.87 -14.88 12.29
C GLY A 124 9.56 -14.89 11.50
N THR A 125 8.93 -16.06 11.35
CA THR A 125 7.62 -16.21 10.73
C THR A 125 6.54 -15.46 11.51
N ALA A 126 6.51 -15.62 12.86
CA ALA A 126 5.56 -14.93 13.74
C ALA A 126 5.67 -13.41 13.56
N LEU A 127 6.88 -12.85 13.62
CA LEU A 127 7.13 -11.42 13.45
C LEU A 127 6.68 -10.91 12.08
N THR A 128 7.09 -11.58 10.99
CA THR A 128 6.82 -11.15 9.62
C THR A 128 5.32 -11.16 9.29
N TYR A 129 4.60 -12.20 9.70
CA TYR A 129 3.16 -12.27 9.46
C TYR A 129 2.40 -11.25 10.30
N ALA A 130 2.76 -11.08 11.58
CA ALA A 130 2.11 -10.10 12.44
C ALA A 130 2.31 -8.68 11.92
N GLU A 131 3.52 -8.29 11.49
CA GLU A 131 3.80 -6.98 10.90
C GLU A 131 2.96 -6.75 9.65
N ARG A 132 2.95 -7.71 8.73
CA ARG A 132 2.15 -7.62 7.51
C ARG A 132 0.67 -7.39 7.83
N TYR A 133 0.08 -8.24 8.68
CA TYR A 133 -1.34 -8.11 9.03
C TYR A 133 -1.64 -6.84 9.83
N PHE A 134 -0.76 -6.46 10.75
CA PHE A 134 -0.88 -5.18 11.46
C PHE A 134 -0.96 -4.02 10.48
N LEU A 135 0.03 -3.85 9.60
CA LEU A 135 0.08 -2.73 8.66
C LEU A 135 -1.13 -2.70 7.73
N MET A 136 -1.53 -3.87 7.20
CA MET A 136 -2.69 -3.97 6.30
C MET A 136 -4.00 -3.60 6.99
N LYS A 137 -4.24 -4.09 8.22
CA LYS A 137 -5.46 -3.79 8.98
C LYS A 137 -5.44 -2.37 9.53
N PHE A 138 -4.31 -1.89 10.03
CA PHE A 138 -4.16 -0.54 10.57
C PHE A 138 -4.42 0.55 9.52
N PHE A 139 -3.86 0.39 8.34
CA PHE A 139 -4.07 1.33 7.24
C PHE A 139 -5.32 1.03 6.40
N ASN A 140 -6.12 0.02 6.75
CA ASN A 140 -7.30 -0.43 6.02
C ASN A 140 -7.01 -0.74 4.55
N ILE A 141 -5.87 -1.38 4.29
CA ILE A 141 -5.48 -1.82 2.95
C ILE A 141 -6.37 -3.00 2.56
N PRO A 142 -7.14 -2.90 1.47
CA PRO A 142 -8.01 -3.98 1.05
C PRO A 142 -7.19 -5.21 0.66
N THR A 143 -7.59 -6.37 1.19
CA THR A 143 -7.02 -7.67 0.83
C THR A 143 -8.14 -8.50 0.21
N ASP A 144 -7.95 -8.92 -1.04
CA ASP A 144 -8.94 -9.76 -1.73
C ASP A 144 -9.09 -11.17 -1.11
N GLU A 145 -8.32 -11.50 -0.07
CA GLU A 145 -8.33 -12.82 0.55
C GLU A 145 -9.50 -13.03 1.53
N ASP A 146 -10.05 -11.94 2.06
CA ASP A 146 -11.11 -11.99 3.09
C ASP A 146 -12.53 -11.81 2.53
N ASP A 147 -12.69 -11.70 1.20
CA ASP A 147 -13.96 -11.31 0.61
C ASP A 147 -14.41 -12.31 -0.47
N ALA A 148 -15.45 -13.06 -0.17
CA ALA A 148 -16.12 -13.92 -1.14
C ALA A 148 -16.63 -13.14 -2.38
N ASP A 149 -16.84 -11.81 -2.22
CA ASP A 149 -17.28 -10.88 -3.25
C ASP A 149 -16.12 -10.15 -3.94
N ALA A 150 -14.88 -10.58 -3.71
CA ALA A 150 -13.66 -9.92 -4.23
C ALA A 150 -13.68 -9.76 -5.76
N LYS A 151 -14.27 -10.69 -6.50
CA LYS A 151 -14.41 -10.59 -7.97
C LYS A 151 -15.28 -9.39 -8.37
N GLU A 152 -16.41 -9.22 -7.72
CA GLU A 152 -17.35 -8.12 -8.02
C GLU A 152 -16.74 -6.76 -7.64
N LYS A 153 -15.99 -6.70 -6.53
CA LYS A 153 -15.26 -5.48 -6.15
C LYS A 153 -14.09 -5.18 -7.06
N GLN A 154 -13.31 -6.18 -7.48
CA GLN A 154 -12.26 -6.01 -8.49
C GLN A 154 -12.82 -5.44 -9.80
N GLU A 155 -13.97 -5.92 -10.26
CA GLU A 155 -14.63 -5.38 -11.44
C GLU A 155 -15.07 -3.93 -11.24
N ARG A 156 -15.62 -3.57 -10.07
CA ARG A 156 -15.97 -2.18 -9.73
C ARG A 156 -14.75 -1.25 -9.67
N TYR A 157 -13.63 -1.69 -9.07
CA TYR A 157 -12.39 -0.90 -9.04
C TYR A 157 -11.74 -0.79 -10.41
N ALA A 158 -11.75 -1.86 -11.20
CA ALA A 158 -11.28 -1.85 -12.58
C ALA A 158 -12.13 -0.93 -13.46
N THR A 159 -13.45 -0.96 -13.31
CA THR A 159 -14.40 -0.06 -14.00
C THR A 159 -14.16 1.39 -13.62
N SER A 160 -13.96 1.70 -12.33
CA SER A 160 -13.63 3.05 -11.85
C SER A 160 -12.29 3.54 -12.43
N SER A 161 -11.27 2.68 -12.50
CA SER A 161 -9.98 3.03 -13.10
C SER A 161 -10.10 3.27 -14.62
N ASN A 162 -10.87 2.45 -15.32
CA ASN A 162 -11.09 2.61 -16.75
C ASN A 162 -11.90 3.86 -17.07
N GLN A 163 -12.89 4.19 -16.24
CA GLN A 163 -13.65 5.44 -16.35
C GLN A 163 -12.75 6.68 -16.17
N LEU A 164 -11.83 6.66 -15.21
CA LEU A 164 -10.87 7.75 -15.02
C LEU A 164 -9.90 7.90 -16.20
N LYS A 165 -9.46 6.80 -16.78
CA LYS A 165 -8.62 6.78 -17.98
C LYS A 165 -9.36 7.35 -19.20
N GLU A 166 -10.61 6.95 -19.36
CA GLU A 166 -11.46 7.45 -20.44
C GLU A 166 -11.74 8.96 -20.29
N LEU A 167 -12.02 9.40 -19.06
CA LEU A 167 -12.22 10.81 -18.76
C LEU A 167 -10.96 11.64 -19.05
N LEU A 168 -9.77 11.13 -18.70
CA LEU A 168 -8.50 11.78 -19.03
C LEU A 168 -8.29 11.90 -20.53
N ARG A 169 -8.64 10.88 -21.34
CA ARG A 169 -8.57 10.97 -22.82
C ARG A 169 -9.46 12.07 -23.35
N GLN A 170 -10.73 12.10 -22.91
CA GLN A 170 -11.69 13.12 -23.34
C GLN A 170 -11.22 14.53 -22.97
N GLU A 171 -10.68 14.73 -21.76
CA GLU A 171 -10.15 16.03 -21.34
C GLU A 171 -8.90 16.42 -22.14
N ALA A 172 -8.02 15.48 -22.46
CA ALA A 172 -6.84 15.73 -23.29
C ALA A 172 -7.22 16.12 -24.74
N ASP A 173 -8.14 15.38 -25.34
CA ASP A 173 -8.63 15.65 -26.69
C ASP A 173 -9.33 17.02 -26.76
N SER A 174 -10.17 17.31 -25.76
CA SER A 174 -10.86 18.60 -25.64
C SER A 174 -9.88 19.77 -25.51
N PHE A 175 -8.83 19.64 -24.69
CA PHE A 175 -7.79 20.66 -24.57
C PHE A 175 -7.07 20.91 -25.91
N ILE A 176 -6.70 19.85 -26.62
CA ILE A 176 -6.02 19.95 -27.92
C ILE A 176 -6.92 20.69 -28.93
N GLU A 177 -8.19 20.29 -29.01
CA GLU A 177 -9.16 20.91 -29.90
C GLU A 177 -9.36 22.41 -29.61
N ILE A 178 -9.51 22.78 -28.33
CA ILE A 178 -9.67 24.16 -27.89
C ILE A 178 -8.41 24.98 -28.23
N ALA A 179 -7.23 24.46 -27.95
CA ALA A 179 -5.96 25.12 -28.22
C ALA A 179 -5.74 25.36 -29.74
N GLU A 180 -6.13 24.39 -30.58
CA GLU A 180 -6.06 24.51 -32.03
C GLU A 180 -7.05 25.55 -32.56
N ARG A 181 -8.30 25.58 -32.08
CA ARG A 181 -9.35 26.52 -32.50
C ARG A 181 -9.10 27.96 -32.06
N SER A 182 -8.50 28.16 -30.89
CA SER A 182 -8.20 29.50 -30.33
C SER A 182 -6.86 30.09 -30.80
N ASN A 183 -6.19 29.49 -31.78
CA ASN A 183 -4.84 29.85 -32.24
C ASN A 183 -3.77 29.81 -31.11
N ALA A 184 -4.05 29.07 -30.00
CA ALA A 184 -3.12 28.92 -28.90
C ALA A 184 -2.20 27.70 -29.05
N ALA A 185 -2.31 26.94 -30.14
CA ALA A 185 -1.54 25.73 -30.38
C ALA A 185 -0.02 25.96 -30.33
N SER A 186 0.48 27.07 -30.84
CA SER A 186 1.91 27.42 -30.77
C SER A 186 2.40 27.71 -29.34
N LYS A 187 1.53 28.26 -28.48
CA LYS A 187 1.82 28.51 -27.06
C LYS A 187 1.89 27.21 -26.26
N TYR A 188 1.12 26.20 -26.64
CA TYR A 188 0.98 24.91 -25.93
C TYR A 188 1.52 23.71 -26.73
N GLN A 189 2.41 23.93 -27.67
CA GLN A 189 2.91 22.88 -28.58
C GLN A 189 3.53 21.71 -27.87
N GLU A 190 4.37 21.96 -26.86
CA GLU A 190 5.02 20.89 -26.04
C GLU A 190 4.00 20.08 -25.27
N GLN A 191 2.99 20.73 -24.68
CA GLN A 191 1.93 20.08 -23.92
C GLN A 191 1.04 19.22 -24.82
N ILE A 192 0.69 19.72 -25.99
CA ILE A 192 -0.10 18.99 -27.01
C ILE A 192 0.67 17.74 -27.46
N GLU A 193 1.97 17.87 -27.77
CA GLU A 193 2.80 16.74 -28.18
C GLU A 193 2.93 15.70 -27.06
N LYS A 194 3.11 16.13 -25.83
CA LYS A 194 3.13 15.26 -24.65
C LYS A 194 1.82 14.49 -24.46
N LEU A 195 0.67 15.14 -24.62
CA LEU A 195 -0.64 14.48 -24.50
C LEU A 195 -0.90 13.52 -25.66
N LYS A 196 -0.54 13.86 -26.90
CA LYS A 196 -0.68 12.99 -28.07
C LYS A 196 0.16 11.70 -27.96
N ASN A 197 1.32 11.78 -27.33
CA ASN A 197 2.24 10.66 -27.16
C ASN A 197 2.02 9.89 -25.84
N MET A 198 1.09 10.34 -24.99
CA MET A 198 0.85 9.73 -23.69
C MET A 198 0.05 8.42 -23.81
N ASN A 199 0.63 7.31 -23.33
CA ASN A 199 -0.14 6.08 -23.16
C ASN A 199 -0.90 6.09 -21.83
N VAL A 200 -2.17 6.47 -21.87
CA VAL A 200 -3.05 6.58 -20.69
C VAL A 200 -3.19 5.24 -19.94
N ASN A 201 -2.98 4.09 -20.61
CA ASN A 201 -3.10 2.78 -20.00
C ASN A 201 -1.98 2.49 -18.98
N ASP A 202 -0.82 3.13 -19.15
CA ASP A 202 0.35 2.95 -18.28
C ASP A 202 0.31 3.86 -17.04
N LEU A 203 -0.66 4.78 -16.96
CA LEU A 203 -0.78 5.72 -15.85
C LEU A 203 -1.52 5.10 -14.66
N ASN A 204 -0.99 5.34 -13.46
CA ASN A 204 -1.71 5.08 -12.22
C ASN A 204 -2.70 6.21 -11.89
N LYS A 205 -3.58 5.98 -10.91
CA LYS A 205 -4.64 6.93 -10.51
C LYS A 205 -4.11 8.32 -10.12
N GLN A 206 -2.97 8.37 -9.42
CA GLN A 206 -2.35 9.62 -9.01
C GLN A 206 -1.83 10.41 -10.22
N GLN A 207 -1.14 9.74 -11.13
CA GLN A 207 -0.66 10.34 -12.37
C GLN A 207 -1.82 10.87 -13.23
N ILE A 208 -2.92 10.11 -13.32
CA ILE A 208 -4.15 10.55 -14.01
C ILE A 208 -4.67 11.85 -13.39
N ASN A 209 -4.83 11.89 -12.06
CA ASN A 209 -5.36 13.08 -11.38
C ASN A 209 -4.44 14.30 -11.54
N VAL A 210 -3.13 14.12 -11.42
CA VAL A 210 -2.14 15.21 -11.64
C VAL A 210 -2.22 15.75 -13.08
N THR A 211 -2.29 14.85 -14.06
CA THR A 211 -2.38 15.25 -15.47
C THR A 211 -3.68 16.00 -15.74
N ARG A 212 -4.81 15.54 -15.18
CA ARG A 212 -6.10 16.23 -15.30
C ARG A 212 -6.07 17.65 -14.69
N GLN A 213 -5.46 17.79 -13.51
CA GLN A 213 -5.28 19.13 -12.89
C GLN A 213 -4.43 20.06 -13.77
N GLN A 214 -3.39 19.53 -14.41
CA GLN A 214 -2.58 20.31 -15.34
C GLN A 214 -3.36 20.73 -16.59
N ILE A 215 -4.13 19.82 -17.18
CA ILE A 215 -5.00 20.14 -18.35
C ILE A 215 -5.98 21.26 -17.98
N ASN A 216 -6.65 21.19 -16.84
CA ASN A 216 -7.57 22.22 -16.37
C ASN A 216 -6.88 23.57 -16.18
N LYS A 217 -5.64 23.58 -15.66
CA LYS A 217 -4.83 24.79 -15.53
C LYS A 217 -4.48 25.40 -16.90
N TRP A 218 -4.17 24.57 -17.89
CA TRP A 218 -3.87 25.04 -19.25
C TRP A 218 -5.12 25.57 -19.94
N LEU A 219 -6.28 24.94 -19.77
CA LEU A 219 -7.56 25.43 -20.28
C LEU A 219 -7.89 26.83 -19.74
N GLY A 220 -7.74 27.06 -18.43
CA GLY A 220 -7.93 28.40 -17.84
C GLY A 220 -6.90 29.46 -18.27
N GLY A 221 -5.86 29.08 -19.00
CA GLY A 221 -4.87 29.99 -19.57
C GLY A 221 -5.08 30.25 -21.08
N ILE A 222 -6.14 29.69 -21.69
CA ILE A 222 -6.55 29.91 -23.10
C ILE A 222 -7.68 30.95 -23.16
N GLU A 223 -8.48 31.07 -22.07
CA GLU A 223 -9.47 32.15 -21.91
C GLU A 223 -8.77 33.49 -21.70
#